data_ca3f361695c23d41b10b9896af249524
#
_entry.id   ca3f361695c23d41b10b9896af249524
#
_cell.length_a   1.000
_cell.length_b   1.000
_cell.length_c   1.000
_cell.angle_alpha   90.00
_cell.angle_beta   90.00
_cell.angle_gamma   90.00
#
_symmetry.space_group_name_H-M   'P 1'
#
loop_
_entity.id
_entity.type
_entity.pdbx_description
1 polymer ?
#
loop_
_entity_poly.entity_id
_entity_poly.type
_entity_poly.pdbx_seq_one_letter_code
_entity_poly.pdbx_strand_id
1 'polypeptide(L)'
;MIGPNANQVQFGDYTWSRSNKDGVTPLEGLKKRVGNKIKINYAAGCDLITDNKSGFDEAVAAVKASDMAVVFVGSSSASLARDYSDATCGEGFDLSSLDLTGVQEDWWKKSMQ
;
A
#
# COMPACT_ATOMS: atom_id res chain seq x y z
N MET A 1 -2.49 6.59 8.58
CA MET A 1 -2.21 5.39 7.75
C MET A 1 -1.39 5.81 6.56
N ILE A 2 -0.34 5.12 6.28
CA ILE A 2 0.57 5.45 5.17
C ILE A 2 0.98 4.17 4.42
N GLY A 3 1.35 4.32 3.16
CA GLY A 3 1.90 3.25 2.33
C GLY A 3 1.10 2.92 1.08
N PRO A 4 1.76 2.35 0.06
CA PRO A 4 1.14 2.07 -1.23
C PRO A 4 -0.02 1.07 -1.13
N ASN A 5 0.03 0.14 -0.18
CA ASN A 5 -1.01 -0.87 0.02
C ASN A 5 -2.14 -0.44 0.98
N ALA A 6 -2.05 0.76 1.61
CA ALA A 6 -3.05 1.20 2.58
C ALA A 6 -4.45 1.40 1.97
N ASN A 7 -4.53 1.80 0.70
CA ASN A 7 -5.79 2.03 -0.02
C ASN A 7 -5.90 1.18 -1.28
N GLN A 8 -5.40 -0.04 -1.22
CA GLN A 8 -5.46 -1.02 -2.30
C GLN A 8 -6.12 -2.30 -1.83
N VAL A 9 -6.94 -2.91 -2.68
CA VAL A 9 -7.40 -4.28 -2.50
C VAL A 9 -6.35 -5.20 -3.11
N GLN A 10 -5.79 -6.07 -2.31
CA GLN A 10 -4.74 -7.01 -2.73
C GLN A 10 -5.30 -8.43 -2.88
N PHE A 11 -6.02 -8.65 -3.96
CA PHE A 11 -6.38 -10.00 -4.36
C PHE A 11 -5.17 -10.71 -4.99
N GLY A 12 -4.96 -11.97 -4.62
CA GLY A 12 -3.89 -12.80 -5.21
C GLY A 12 -4.32 -13.48 -6.50
N ASP A 13 -3.37 -14.21 -7.12
CA ASP A 13 -3.52 -14.85 -8.43
C ASP A 13 -4.72 -15.79 -8.52
N TYR A 14 -5.02 -16.48 -7.43
CA TYR A 14 -6.09 -17.48 -7.38
C TYR A 14 -7.42 -16.94 -6.87
N THR A 15 -7.56 -15.61 -6.78
CA THR A 15 -8.85 -15.04 -6.43
C THR A 15 -9.87 -15.27 -7.54
N TRP A 16 -11.09 -15.60 -7.14
CA TRP A 16 -12.19 -15.72 -8.09
C TRP A 16 -12.74 -14.35 -8.54
N SER A 17 -12.55 -13.32 -7.73
CA SER A 17 -12.99 -11.98 -8.07
C SER A 17 -12.23 -11.41 -9.26
N ARG A 18 -12.96 -10.86 -10.21
CA ARG A 18 -12.41 -10.13 -11.37
C ARG A 18 -12.46 -8.63 -11.20
N SER A 19 -12.79 -8.15 -10.01
CA SER A 19 -12.91 -6.73 -9.73
C SER A 19 -12.48 -6.41 -8.30
N ASN A 20 -11.67 -5.37 -8.17
CA ASN A 20 -11.31 -4.81 -6.86
C ASN A 20 -12.53 -4.23 -6.10
N LYS A 21 -13.66 -4.04 -6.78
CA LYS A 21 -14.91 -3.58 -6.16
C LYS A 21 -15.50 -4.60 -5.18
N ASP A 22 -15.11 -5.87 -5.28
CA ASP A 22 -15.55 -6.93 -4.38
C ASP A 22 -14.78 -6.97 -3.06
N GLY A 23 -13.77 -6.12 -2.91
CA GLY A 23 -12.93 -6.03 -1.72
C GLY A 23 -13.11 -4.73 -0.96
N VAL A 24 -12.56 -4.71 0.25
CA VAL A 24 -12.49 -3.54 1.12
C VAL A 24 -11.02 -3.24 1.38
N THR A 25 -10.58 -2.01 1.11
CA THR A 25 -9.22 -1.61 1.40
C THR A 25 -8.97 -1.50 2.92
N PRO A 26 -7.72 -1.64 3.40
CA PRO A 26 -7.39 -1.40 4.81
C PRO A 26 -7.87 -0.02 5.28
N LEU A 27 -7.73 1.00 4.45
CA LEU A 27 -8.16 2.37 4.77
C LEU A 27 -9.69 2.46 4.94
N GLU A 28 -10.46 1.88 4.02
CA GLU A 28 -11.92 1.86 4.09
C GLU A 28 -12.40 1.06 5.30
N GLY A 29 -11.81 -0.12 5.54
CA GLY A 29 -12.14 -0.97 6.68
C GLY A 29 -11.90 -0.26 8.01
N LEU A 30 -10.75 0.43 8.13
CA LEU A 30 -10.45 1.19 9.35
C LEU A 30 -11.41 2.38 9.51
N LYS A 31 -11.64 3.18 8.46
CA LYS A 31 -12.60 4.29 8.51
C LYS A 31 -13.98 3.82 8.95
N LYS A 32 -14.46 2.71 8.40
CA LYS A 32 -15.75 2.11 8.77
C LYS A 32 -15.77 1.66 10.25
N ARG A 33 -14.68 1.08 10.73
CA ARG A 33 -14.58 0.55 12.10
C ARG A 33 -14.53 1.64 13.15
N VAL A 34 -13.78 2.72 12.92
CA VAL A 34 -13.59 3.78 13.91
C VAL A 34 -14.63 4.90 13.80
N GLY A 35 -15.28 5.06 12.65
CA GLY A 35 -16.24 6.13 12.41
C GLY A 35 -15.61 7.50 12.66
N ASN A 36 -16.31 8.36 13.39
CA ASN A 36 -15.85 9.70 13.73
C ASN A 36 -15.02 9.77 15.04
N LYS A 37 -14.71 8.62 15.65
CA LYS A 37 -14.02 8.59 16.95
C LYS A 37 -12.51 8.86 16.82
N ILE A 38 -11.94 8.62 15.67
CA ILE A 38 -10.51 8.77 15.39
C ILE A 38 -10.36 9.50 14.07
N LYS A 39 -9.51 10.52 14.04
CA LYS A 39 -9.09 11.17 12.80
C LYS A 39 -8.06 10.29 12.09
N ILE A 40 -8.30 9.95 10.83
CA ILE A 40 -7.36 9.22 10.01
C ILE A 40 -6.72 10.17 9.01
N ASN A 41 -5.41 10.38 9.15
CA ASN A 41 -4.57 11.01 8.13
C ASN A 41 -4.07 9.90 7.20
N TYR A 42 -4.15 10.09 5.89
CA TYR A 42 -3.73 9.11 4.89
C TYR A 42 -2.80 9.75 3.86
N ALA A 43 -1.75 9.04 3.51
CA ALA A 43 -0.91 9.33 2.35
C ALA A 43 -0.34 8.02 1.78
N ALA A 44 -0.30 7.88 0.48
CA ALA A 44 0.31 6.70 -0.16
C ALA A 44 1.84 6.69 0.01
N GLY A 45 2.46 7.86 -0.02
CA GLY A 45 3.90 8.03 0.15
C GLY A 45 4.70 7.67 -1.11
N CYS A 46 4.52 6.47 -1.61
CA CYS A 46 5.12 5.99 -2.86
C CYS A 46 4.15 5.01 -3.54
N ASP A 47 4.51 4.53 -4.72
CA ASP A 47 3.88 3.36 -5.34
C ASP A 47 4.66 2.06 -5.04
N LEU A 48 4.24 0.95 -5.65
CA LEU A 48 4.81 -0.37 -5.35
C LEU A 48 6.14 -0.66 -6.05
N ILE A 49 6.40 -0.05 -7.21
CA ILE A 49 7.47 -0.50 -8.11
C ILE A 49 8.37 0.59 -8.67
N THR A 50 7.95 1.85 -8.64
CA THR A 50 8.75 2.93 -9.25
C THR A 50 9.69 3.60 -8.25
N ASP A 51 10.61 4.39 -8.80
CA ASP A 51 11.53 5.24 -8.02
C ASP A 51 10.92 6.61 -7.67
N ASN A 52 9.60 6.75 -7.81
CA ASN A 52 8.91 8.01 -7.55
C ASN A 52 8.85 8.32 -6.06
N LYS A 53 9.53 9.38 -5.66
CA LYS A 53 9.63 9.87 -4.27
C LYS A 53 8.76 11.10 -3.97
N SER A 54 7.93 11.53 -4.91
CA SER A 54 7.15 12.79 -4.80
C SER A 54 6.16 12.81 -3.63
N GLY A 55 5.67 11.64 -3.19
CA GLY A 55 4.74 11.52 -2.06
C GLY A 55 5.39 11.43 -0.68
N PHE A 56 6.73 11.40 -0.59
CA PHE A 56 7.44 11.20 0.68
C PHE A 56 7.11 12.26 1.73
N ASP A 57 7.13 13.53 1.33
CA ASP A 57 6.94 14.64 2.27
C ASP A 57 5.50 14.71 2.79
N GLU A 58 4.50 14.36 1.96
CA GLU A 58 3.11 14.23 2.38
C GLU A 58 2.94 13.12 3.44
N ALA A 59 3.57 11.97 3.22
CA ALA A 59 3.51 10.87 4.17
C ALA A 59 4.20 11.21 5.49
N VAL A 60 5.36 11.87 5.46
CA VAL A 60 6.04 12.37 6.66
C VAL A 60 5.16 13.37 7.41
N ALA A 61 4.51 14.29 6.70
CA ALA A 61 3.58 15.25 7.32
C ALA A 61 2.38 14.54 7.97
N ALA A 62 1.82 13.51 7.32
CA ALA A 62 0.73 12.72 7.87
C ALA A 62 1.14 11.97 9.14
N VAL A 63 2.36 11.42 9.20
CA VAL A 63 2.90 10.78 10.41
C VAL A 63 3.08 11.80 11.54
N LYS A 64 3.73 12.93 11.28
CA LYS A 64 3.98 13.97 12.27
C LYS A 64 2.69 14.58 12.84
N ALA A 65 1.59 14.55 12.10
CA ALA A 65 0.27 15.01 12.52
C ALA A 65 -0.57 13.93 13.21
N SER A 66 0.02 12.79 13.60
CA SER A 66 -0.70 11.63 14.14
C SER A 66 0.00 11.09 15.38
N ASP A 67 -0.79 10.53 16.31
CA ASP A 67 -0.28 9.86 17.51
C ASP A 67 0.26 8.47 17.22
N MET A 68 -0.17 7.86 16.10
CA MET A 68 0.23 6.52 15.68
C MET A 68 0.33 6.45 14.16
N ALA A 69 1.39 5.83 13.67
CA ALA A 69 1.55 5.47 12.26
C ALA A 69 1.27 3.98 12.04
N VAL A 70 0.42 3.67 11.07
CA VAL A 70 0.23 2.31 10.56
C VAL A 70 0.70 2.29 9.12
N VAL A 71 1.72 1.47 8.84
CA VAL A 71 2.43 1.42 7.57
C VAL A 71 2.01 0.18 6.79
N PHE A 72 1.63 0.36 5.53
CA PHE A 72 1.24 -0.70 4.61
C PHE A 72 2.21 -0.75 3.44
N VAL A 73 3.15 -1.63 3.53
CA VAL A 73 4.16 -1.92 2.50
C VAL A 73 4.06 -3.37 2.05
N GLY A 74 4.73 -3.72 0.99
CA GLY A 74 4.82 -5.11 0.53
C GLY A 74 4.72 -5.23 -0.97
N SER A 75 4.55 -6.47 -1.40
CA SER A 75 4.41 -6.86 -2.80
C SER A 75 2.95 -6.84 -3.24
N SER A 76 2.75 -6.95 -4.54
CA SER A 76 1.44 -7.13 -5.16
C SER A 76 1.51 -8.27 -6.16
N SER A 77 0.67 -9.26 -5.96
CA SER A 77 0.52 -10.37 -6.88
C SER A 77 -0.29 -9.96 -8.11
N ALA A 78 0.03 -10.54 -9.26
CA ALA A 78 -0.84 -10.48 -10.42
C ALA A 78 -2.22 -11.05 -10.08
N SER A 79 -3.26 -10.52 -10.67
CA SER A 79 -4.60 -11.06 -10.50
C SER A 79 -5.48 -10.73 -11.71
N LEU A 80 -6.61 -11.41 -11.82
CA LEU A 80 -7.59 -11.14 -12.87
C LEU A 80 -8.23 -9.75 -12.79
N ALA A 81 -8.08 -9.09 -11.64
CA ALA A 81 -8.61 -7.74 -11.40
C ALA A 81 -7.59 -6.63 -11.67
N ARG A 82 -6.35 -6.98 -11.99
CA ARG A 82 -5.25 -6.02 -12.17
C ARG A 82 -4.46 -6.31 -13.44
N ASP A 83 -3.88 -5.26 -14.00
CA ASP A 83 -2.88 -5.39 -15.05
C ASP A 83 -1.59 -6.00 -14.48
N TYR A 84 -0.98 -6.89 -15.24
CA TYR A 84 0.31 -7.50 -14.89
C TYR A 84 1.45 -6.48 -14.76
N SER A 85 1.31 -5.30 -15.37
CA SER A 85 2.31 -4.23 -15.27
C SER A 85 2.52 -3.72 -13.84
N ASP A 86 1.51 -3.88 -12.96
CA ASP A 86 1.57 -3.43 -11.56
C ASP A 86 1.90 -4.55 -10.58
N ALA A 87 2.11 -5.77 -11.06
CA ALA A 87 2.45 -6.90 -10.23
C ALA A 87 3.95 -6.94 -9.94
N THR A 88 4.31 -7.26 -8.70
CA THR A 88 5.70 -7.44 -8.27
C THR A 88 6.09 -8.91 -8.14
N CYS A 89 5.11 -9.79 -8.04
CA CYS A 89 5.26 -11.25 -7.97
C CYS A 89 3.99 -11.91 -8.48
N GLY A 90 4.01 -13.24 -8.62
CA GLY A 90 2.84 -14.00 -9.00
C GLY A 90 3.17 -15.37 -9.54
N GLU A 91 2.16 -16.10 -9.97
CA GLU A 91 2.36 -17.37 -10.65
C GLU A 91 3.13 -17.15 -11.95
N GLY A 92 4.20 -17.89 -12.13
CA GLY A 92 5.04 -17.82 -13.32
C GLY A 92 6.15 -16.78 -13.27
N PHE A 93 6.22 -15.96 -12.24
CA PHE A 93 7.37 -15.10 -12.00
C PHE A 93 7.58 -14.82 -10.50
N ASP A 94 8.84 -14.88 -10.09
CA ASP A 94 9.26 -14.71 -8.70
C ASP A 94 9.93 -13.35 -8.47
N LEU A 95 9.97 -12.94 -7.22
CA LEU A 95 10.83 -11.84 -6.80
C LEU A 95 12.30 -12.27 -6.90
N SER A 96 13.15 -11.40 -7.42
CA SER A 96 14.61 -11.61 -7.46
C SER A 96 15.29 -11.34 -6.10
N SER A 97 14.60 -10.69 -5.18
CA SER A 97 15.07 -10.36 -3.83
C SER A 97 13.90 -10.44 -2.85
N LEU A 98 14.20 -10.57 -1.55
CA LEU A 98 13.24 -10.45 -0.45
C LEU A 98 13.03 -8.99 -0.01
N ASP A 99 13.74 -8.05 -0.60
CA ASP A 99 13.59 -6.64 -0.31
C ASP A 99 12.24 -6.10 -0.79
N LEU A 100 11.82 -4.99 -0.22
CA LEU A 100 10.65 -4.26 -0.73
C LEU A 100 10.95 -3.68 -2.11
N THR A 101 10.01 -3.79 -3.03
CA THR A 101 10.13 -3.26 -4.39
C THR A 101 10.05 -1.73 -4.44
N GLY A 102 10.64 -1.13 -5.48
CA GLY A 102 10.67 0.31 -5.67
C GLY A 102 11.40 1.03 -4.54
N VAL A 103 10.87 2.15 -4.10
CA VAL A 103 11.44 2.99 -3.04
C VAL A 103 10.74 2.82 -1.68
N GLN A 104 10.00 1.74 -1.49
CA GLN A 104 9.21 1.53 -0.27
C GLN A 104 10.10 1.50 0.98
N GLU A 105 11.28 0.91 0.92
CA GLU A 105 12.19 0.83 2.06
C GLU A 105 12.76 2.20 2.44
N ASP A 106 13.22 2.97 1.46
CA ASP A 106 13.70 4.34 1.66
C ASP A 106 12.62 5.22 2.27
N TRP A 107 11.40 5.06 1.78
CA TRP A 107 10.26 5.84 2.18
C TRP A 107 9.87 5.60 3.64
N TRP A 108 9.69 4.34 4.05
CA TRP A 108 9.25 4.09 5.43
C TRP A 108 10.34 4.46 6.45
N LYS A 109 11.63 4.27 6.13
CA LYS A 109 12.74 4.72 6.97
C LYS A 109 12.70 6.24 7.17
N LYS A 110 12.44 7.02 6.12
CA LYS A 110 12.29 8.47 6.20
C LYS A 110 11.07 8.87 7.03
N SER A 111 9.98 8.13 6.93
CA SER A 111 8.72 8.44 7.64
C SER A 111 8.79 8.17 9.15
N MET A 112 9.78 7.40 9.60
CA MET A 112 9.97 7.06 11.02
C MET A 112 11.01 7.94 11.73
N GLN A 113 11.64 8.89 11.05
CA GLN A 113 12.56 9.89 11.59
C GLN A 113 11.81 11.16 12.04
#